data_078560ee011f27f640ecc0b0a2bdf4fa
#
_entry.id   078560ee011f27f640ecc0b0a2bdf4fa
#
_cell.length_a   1.000
_cell.length_b   1.000
_cell.length_c   1.000
_cell.angle_alpha   90.00
_cell.angle_beta   90.00
_cell.angle_gamma   90.00
#
_symmetry.space_group_name_H-M   'P 1'
#
loop_
_entity.id
_entity.type
_entity.pdbx_description
1 polymer ?
#
loop_
_entity_poly.entity_id
_entity_poly.type
_entity_poly.pdbx_seq_one_letter_code
_entity_poly.pdbx_strand_id
1 'polypeptide(L)'
;MENELSIIRLDAELKGESPAFPEELSVSHPQAIADQMAIFHAREQQQNAEMGLLQSQYEQRSREVEELTGRKRQTERSLALAVEQRNIAAPLMQRKIYSRVDYLGLEQKVVSLQGDIESLASSIPKAQAAAEEAKQRLTLRKAEMEAEINAEISKRRTELNSLKETLAAGGDRVTRTELKSPVRGTVKQIYINTVGGVVKPGEAIMEIVPLDDTLLVEARVRPADVAFLHPGQKAMVKISAYDFSIYGGLEADLEQISADTIEDKRGEFFYLVKVRTHKNAISYRKEQLPIIPGMVTTVDILTGKKTVLDYILKPILKARQNALRER
;
A
#
# COMPACT_ATOMS: atom_id res chain seq x y z
N MET A 1 -17.94 -5.29 5.27
CA MET A 1 -18.83 -4.53 6.16
C MET A 1 -18.76 -5.06 7.59
N GLU A 2 -19.22 -6.29 7.92
CA GLU A 2 -19.21 -6.81 9.30
C GLU A 2 -17.80 -6.76 9.96
N ASN A 3 -16.76 -7.15 9.24
CA ASN A 3 -15.38 -7.03 9.72
C ASN A 3 -14.96 -5.57 9.96
N GLU A 4 -15.46 -4.62 9.18
CA GLU A 4 -15.16 -3.19 9.37
C GLU A 4 -15.82 -2.65 10.65
N LEU A 5 -17.09 -2.98 10.88
CA LEU A 5 -17.78 -2.62 12.10
C LEU A 5 -17.12 -3.24 13.34
N SER A 6 -16.70 -4.52 13.23
CA SER A 6 -15.98 -5.20 14.31
C SER A 6 -14.64 -4.53 14.62
N ILE A 7 -13.89 -4.09 13.60
CA ILE A 7 -12.62 -3.38 13.79
C ILE A 7 -12.85 -2.04 14.49
N ILE A 8 -13.86 -1.26 14.09
CA ILE A 8 -14.21 0.03 14.74
C ILE A 8 -14.53 -0.19 16.22
N ARG A 9 -15.32 -1.22 16.53
CA ARG A 9 -15.65 -1.58 17.92
C ARG A 9 -14.39 -1.95 18.71
N LEU A 10 -13.55 -2.83 18.17
CA LEU A 10 -12.33 -3.29 18.85
C LEU A 10 -11.30 -2.16 19.03
N ASP A 11 -11.16 -1.27 18.05
CA ASP A 11 -10.29 -0.08 18.18
C ASP A 11 -10.81 0.87 19.28
N ALA A 12 -12.14 0.97 19.47
CA ALA A 12 -12.74 1.72 20.56
C ALA A 12 -12.54 1.04 21.92
N GLU A 13 -12.72 -0.29 22.01
CA GLU A 13 -12.41 -1.10 23.20
C GLU A 13 -10.94 -0.90 23.64
N LEU A 14 -9.99 -0.90 22.70
CA LEU A 14 -8.56 -0.72 22.99
C LEU A 14 -8.26 0.68 23.58
N LYS A 15 -8.99 1.70 23.13
CA LYS A 15 -8.85 3.09 23.61
C LYS A 15 -9.65 3.38 24.87
N GLY A 16 -10.60 2.53 25.23
CA GLY A 16 -11.54 2.78 26.31
C GLY A 16 -12.58 3.85 25.98
N GLU A 17 -12.92 4.00 24.69
CA GLU A 17 -13.87 4.98 24.17
C GLU A 17 -15.11 4.28 23.62
N SER A 18 -16.22 5.00 23.49
CA SER A 18 -17.40 4.45 22.81
C SER A 18 -17.18 4.37 21.30
N PRO A 19 -17.60 3.27 20.63
CA PRO A 19 -17.42 3.12 19.19
C PRO A 19 -18.19 4.20 18.42
N ALA A 20 -17.50 4.92 17.54
CA ALA A 20 -18.08 5.90 16.63
C ALA A 20 -18.19 5.29 15.22
N PHE A 21 -19.41 4.93 14.83
CA PHE A 21 -19.69 4.37 13.51
C PHE A 21 -19.99 5.48 12.49
N PRO A 22 -19.51 5.39 11.22
CA PRO A 22 -19.84 6.33 10.17
C PRO A 22 -21.37 6.42 9.92
N GLU A 23 -21.88 7.62 9.68
CA GLU A 23 -23.31 7.86 9.44
C GLU A 23 -23.87 7.04 8.28
N GLU A 24 -23.11 6.87 7.21
CA GLU A 24 -23.49 6.08 6.03
C GLU A 24 -23.80 4.61 6.40
N LEU A 25 -23.00 4.02 7.31
CA LEU A 25 -23.21 2.66 7.80
C LEU A 25 -24.36 2.60 8.79
N SER A 26 -24.57 3.67 9.55
CA SER A 26 -25.67 3.75 10.53
C SER A 26 -27.05 3.77 9.87
N VAL A 27 -27.15 4.42 8.71
CA VAL A 27 -28.40 4.47 7.94
C VAL A 27 -28.63 3.18 7.16
N SER A 28 -27.57 2.61 6.57
CA SER A 28 -27.72 1.44 5.71
C SER A 28 -27.85 0.11 6.48
N HIS A 29 -27.26 0.00 7.67
CA HIS A 29 -27.19 -1.25 8.44
C HIS A 29 -27.41 -1.04 9.95
N PRO A 30 -28.55 -0.51 10.39
CA PRO A 30 -28.79 -0.17 11.79
C PRO A 30 -28.74 -1.38 12.73
N GLN A 31 -29.22 -2.54 12.27
CA GLN A 31 -29.20 -3.77 13.07
C GLN A 31 -27.79 -4.25 13.37
N ALA A 32 -26.91 -4.25 12.37
CA ALA A 32 -25.54 -4.69 12.56
C ALA A 32 -24.76 -3.79 13.53
N ILE A 33 -25.06 -2.49 13.54
CA ILE A 33 -24.49 -1.55 14.52
C ILE A 33 -25.04 -1.81 15.90
N ALA A 34 -26.35 -2.04 16.03
CA ALA A 34 -26.95 -2.37 17.32
C ALA A 34 -26.33 -3.65 17.91
N ASP A 35 -26.08 -4.67 17.10
CA ASP A 35 -25.44 -5.91 17.53
C ASP A 35 -23.98 -5.65 17.98
N GLN A 36 -23.20 -4.83 17.26
CA GLN A 36 -21.84 -4.47 17.67
C GLN A 36 -21.84 -3.65 18.97
N MET A 37 -22.78 -2.74 19.15
CA MET A 37 -22.93 -1.99 20.41
C MET A 37 -23.29 -2.89 21.58
N ALA A 38 -24.19 -3.87 21.39
CA ALA A 38 -24.52 -4.85 22.41
C ALA A 38 -23.31 -5.68 22.84
N ILE A 39 -22.51 -6.14 21.87
CA ILE A 39 -21.26 -6.85 22.14
C ILE A 39 -20.27 -5.95 22.90
N PHE A 40 -20.11 -4.70 22.48
CA PHE A 40 -19.26 -3.72 23.17
C PHE A 40 -19.63 -3.58 24.64
N HIS A 41 -20.88 -3.30 24.94
CA HIS A 41 -21.35 -3.12 26.34
C HIS A 41 -21.21 -4.39 27.18
N ALA A 42 -21.47 -5.55 26.59
CA ALA A 42 -21.29 -6.82 27.29
C ALA A 42 -19.83 -7.06 27.67
N ARG A 43 -18.89 -6.83 26.72
CA ARG A 43 -17.46 -6.95 26.96
C ARG A 43 -16.95 -5.90 27.95
N GLU A 44 -17.37 -4.65 27.81
CA GLU A 44 -17.01 -3.57 28.72
C GLU A 44 -17.42 -3.91 30.15
N GLN A 45 -18.65 -4.39 30.38
CA GLN A 45 -19.11 -4.83 31.69
C GLN A 45 -18.29 -5.97 32.25
N GLN A 46 -17.99 -6.98 31.42
CA GLN A 46 -17.16 -8.11 31.84
C GLN A 46 -15.75 -7.67 32.23
N GLN A 47 -15.11 -6.83 31.39
CA GLN A 47 -13.76 -6.32 31.63
C GLN A 47 -13.71 -5.46 32.91
N ASN A 48 -14.67 -4.55 33.08
CA ASN A 48 -14.74 -3.70 34.23
C ASN A 48 -14.98 -4.50 35.54
N ALA A 49 -15.80 -5.56 35.50
CA ALA A 49 -16.00 -6.45 36.64
C ALA A 49 -14.73 -7.23 37.00
N GLU A 50 -14.04 -7.77 36.02
CA GLU A 50 -12.80 -8.53 36.22
C GLU A 50 -11.67 -7.62 36.75
N MET A 51 -11.48 -6.45 36.15
CA MET A 51 -10.49 -5.47 36.60
C MET A 51 -10.81 -4.93 37.98
N GLY A 52 -12.08 -4.67 38.26
CA GLY A 52 -12.54 -4.22 39.58
C GLY A 52 -12.27 -5.26 40.67
N LEU A 53 -12.45 -6.55 40.41
CA LEU A 53 -12.10 -7.63 41.33
C LEU A 53 -10.60 -7.64 41.64
N LEU A 54 -9.73 -7.62 40.59
CA LEU A 54 -8.30 -7.61 40.80
C LEU A 54 -7.79 -6.35 41.48
N GLN A 55 -8.38 -5.20 41.19
CA GLN A 55 -8.09 -3.94 41.85
C GLN A 55 -8.46 -4.04 43.32
N SER A 56 -9.62 -4.55 43.67
CA SER A 56 -10.05 -4.74 45.07
C SER A 56 -9.14 -5.69 45.85
N GLN A 57 -8.66 -6.75 45.20
CA GLN A 57 -7.69 -7.67 45.80
C GLN A 57 -6.34 -6.95 46.08
N TYR A 58 -5.84 -6.17 45.16
CA TYR A 58 -4.62 -5.38 45.34
C TYR A 58 -4.78 -4.38 46.51
N GLU A 59 -5.91 -3.65 46.55
CA GLU A 59 -6.20 -2.67 47.61
C GLU A 59 -6.32 -3.34 48.99
N GLN A 60 -6.92 -4.53 49.04
CA GLN A 60 -7.00 -5.30 50.31
C GLN A 60 -5.61 -5.67 50.80
N ARG A 61 -4.71 -6.17 49.92
CA ARG A 61 -3.33 -6.52 50.27
C ARG A 61 -2.52 -5.29 50.64
N SER A 62 -2.72 -4.18 49.96
CA SER A 62 -2.07 -2.92 50.31
C SER A 62 -2.45 -2.41 51.69
N ARG A 63 -3.73 -2.49 52.05
CA ARG A 63 -4.21 -2.11 53.39
C ARG A 63 -3.65 -3.03 54.49
N GLU A 64 -3.48 -4.32 54.21
CA GLU A 64 -2.83 -5.26 55.14
C GLU A 64 -1.38 -4.83 55.46
N VAL A 65 -0.63 -4.38 54.44
CA VAL A 65 0.74 -3.84 54.62
C VAL A 65 0.71 -2.57 55.48
N GLU A 66 -0.22 -1.68 55.22
CA GLU A 66 -0.35 -0.42 55.99
C GLU A 66 -0.69 -0.71 57.46
N GLU A 67 -1.62 -1.67 57.71
CA GLU A 67 -2.01 -2.09 59.06
C GLU A 67 -0.81 -2.65 59.85
N LEU A 68 -0.11 -3.64 59.23
CA LEU A 68 1.08 -4.25 59.89
C LEU A 68 2.17 -3.23 60.14
N THR A 69 2.40 -2.32 59.19
CA THR A 69 3.39 -1.22 59.38
C THR A 69 2.96 -0.25 60.44
N GLY A 70 1.67 0.08 60.53
CA GLY A 70 1.10 0.92 61.55
C GLY A 70 1.24 0.27 62.96
N ARG A 71 0.91 -1.03 63.05
CA ARG A 71 1.08 -1.81 64.27
C ARG A 71 2.54 -1.88 64.73
N LYS A 72 3.46 -2.09 63.82
CA LYS A 72 4.90 -2.09 64.12
C LYS A 72 5.31 -0.74 64.73
N ARG A 73 4.95 0.38 64.13
CA ARG A 73 5.25 1.73 64.65
C ARG A 73 4.68 1.99 66.04
N GLN A 74 3.44 1.48 66.30
CA GLN A 74 2.83 1.59 67.58
C GLN A 74 3.59 0.75 68.65
N THR A 75 3.95 -0.48 68.30
CA THR A 75 4.73 -1.38 69.21
C THR A 75 6.12 -0.80 69.48
N GLU A 76 6.79 -0.21 68.50
CA GLU A 76 8.07 0.50 68.64
C GLU A 76 7.98 1.68 69.64
N ARG A 77 6.89 2.46 69.58
CA ARG A 77 6.65 3.53 70.56
C ARG A 77 6.41 2.97 71.95
N SER A 78 5.66 1.88 72.08
CA SER A 78 5.43 1.18 73.35
C SER A 78 6.72 0.61 73.91
N LEU A 79 7.60 0.05 73.07
CA LEU A 79 8.92 -0.42 73.49
C LEU A 79 9.79 0.72 73.98
N ALA A 80 9.82 1.88 73.29
CA ALA A 80 10.57 3.03 73.76
C ALA A 80 10.16 3.49 75.19
N LEU A 81 8.85 3.56 75.46
CA LEU A 81 8.32 3.89 76.77
C LEU A 81 8.68 2.82 77.82
N ALA A 82 8.60 1.52 77.49
CA ALA A 82 8.94 0.44 78.41
C ALA A 82 10.43 0.45 78.74
N VAL A 83 11.33 0.70 77.73
CA VAL A 83 12.74 0.86 77.95
C VAL A 83 13.06 2.05 78.84
N GLU A 84 12.38 3.20 78.65
CA GLU A 84 12.53 4.36 79.52
C GLU A 84 12.12 4.05 80.98
N GLN A 85 10.98 3.42 81.16
CA GLN A 85 10.52 2.96 82.48
C GLN A 85 11.52 2.05 83.17
N ARG A 86 12.08 1.05 82.43
CA ARG A 86 13.09 0.14 82.90
C ARG A 86 14.39 0.91 83.30
N ASN A 87 14.81 1.84 82.46
CA ASN A 87 16.01 2.63 82.71
C ASN A 87 15.89 3.55 83.95
N ILE A 88 14.68 4.08 84.25
CA ILE A 88 14.39 4.84 85.47
C ILE A 88 14.38 3.90 86.66
N ALA A 89 13.84 2.70 86.57
CA ALA A 89 13.68 1.73 87.65
C ALA A 89 15.08 1.05 88.01
N ALA A 90 15.98 0.87 87.05
CA ALA A 90 17.26 0.18 87.25
C ALA A 90 18.10 0.73 88.34
N PRO A 91 18.38 2.06 88.42
CA PRO A 91 19.20 2.62 89.54
C PRO A 91 18.45 2.61 90.90
N LEU A 92 17.15 2.68 90.87
CA LEU A 92 16.29 2.60 92.07
C LEU A 92 16.32 1.20 92.69
N MET A 93 16.27 0.18 91.81
CA MET A 93 16.39 -1.23 92.19
C MET A 93 17.77 -1.50 92.83
N GLN A 94 18.90 -1.01 92.25
CA GLN A 94 20.23 -1.15 92.80
C GLN A 94 20.33 -0.53 94.19
N ARG A 95 19.63 0.57 94.43
CA ARG A 95 19.55 1.23 95.73
C ARG A 95 18.57 0.57 96.70
N LYS A 96 17.89 -0.57 96.34
CA LYS A 96 16.91 -1.28 97.12
C LYS A 96 15.62 -0.47 97.39
N ILE A 97 15.34 0.62 96.62
CA ILE A 97 14.18 1.47 96.72
C ILE A 97 12.99 0.92 95.84
N TYR A 98 13.33 0.10 94.81
CA TYR A 98 12.38 -0.52 93.86
C TYR A 98 12.43 -2.04 93.97
N SER A 99 11.27 -2.68 93.92
CA SER A 99 11.16 -4.15 93.99
C SER A 99 11.83 -4.85 92.80
N ARG A 100 12.65 -5.91 93.10
CA ARG A 100 13.29 -6.71 92.08
C ARG A 100 12.24 -7.45 91.21
N VAL A 101 11.09 -7.84 91.77
CA VAL A 101 10.01 -8.51 91.07
C VAL A 101 9.37 -7.57 90.02
N ASP A 102 9.12 -6.33 90.47
CA ASP A 102 8.56 -5.30 89.55
C ASP A 102 9.53 -4.91 88.44
N TYR A 103 10.84 -4.84 88.72
CA TYR A 103 11.86 -4.60 87.71
C TYR A 103 11.94 -5.75 86.69
N LEU A 104 11.87 -6.99 87.11
CA LEU A 104 11.82 -8.17 86.23
C LEU A 104 10.55 -8.14 85.35
N GLY A 105 9.43 -7.62 85.87
CA GLY A 105 8.20 -7.40 85.08
C GLY A 105 8.41 -6.37 83.94
N LEU A 106 9.19 -5.27 84.19
CA LEU A 106 9.55 -4.34 83.14
C LEU A 106 10.48 -4.94 82.10
N GLU A 107 11.48 -5.73 82.52
CA GLU A 107 12.36 -6.46 81.59
C GLU A 107 11.56 -7.46 80.70
N GLN A 108 10.68 -8.23 81.28
CA GLN A 108 9.82 -9.14 80.54
C GLN A 108 8.96 -8.39 79.53
N LYS A 109 8.40 -7.21 79.90
CA LYS A 109 7.63 -6.37 78.98
C LYS A 109 8.46 -5.88 77.80
N VAL A 110 9.71 -5.45 78.03
CA VAL A 110 10.67 -5.04 76.98
C VAL A 110 10.98 -6.19 76.05
N VAL A 111 11.28 -7.39 76.53
CA VAL A 111 11.57 -8.58 75.75
C VAL A 111 10.35 -9.00 74.92
N SER A 112 9.13 -8.96 75.51
CA SER A 112 7.91 -9.28 74.78
C SER A 112 7.69 -8.30 73.62
N LEU A 113 7.80 -6.98 73.85
CA LEU A 113 7.63 -5.97 72.81
C LEU A 113 8.70 -6.08 71.69
N GLN A 114 9.93 -6.46 72.05
CA GLN A 114 10.98 -6.76 71.06
C GLN A 114 10.61 -7.97 70.17
N GLY A 115 10.12 -9.06 70.78
CA GLY A 115 9.64 -10.23 70.04
C GLY A 115 8.47 -9.91 69.12
N ASP A 116 7.54 -9.05 69.59
CA ASP A 116 6.43 -8.59 68.75
C ASP A 116 6.92 -7.80 67.52
N ILE A 117 7.89 -6.91 67.71
CA ILE A 117 8.52 -6.13 66.63
C ILE A 117 9.21 -7.05 65.60
N GLU A 118 9.95 -8.05 66.08
CA GLU A 118 10.60 -9.06 65.22
C GLU A 118 9.61 -9.86 64.42
N SER A 119 8.53 -10.29 65.06
CA SER A 119 7.40 -10.97 64.37
C SER A 119 6.78 -10.11 63.27
N LEU A 120 6.50 -8.83 63.59
CA LEU A 120 5.98 -7.87 62.64
C LEU A 120 6.99 -7.57 61.51
N ALA A 121 8.29 -7.44 61.85
CA ALA A 121 9.36 -7.23 60.88
C ALA A 121 9.49 -8.42 59.88
N SER A 122 9.11 -9.64 60.29
CA SER A 122 9.08 -10.81 59.39
C SER A 122 7.77 -10.92 58.60
N SER A 123 6.66 -10.39 59.12
CA SER A 123 5.33 -10.45 58.50
C SER A 123 5.16 -9.38 57.44
N ILE A 124 5.66 -8.17 57.63
CA ILE A 124 5.58 -7.05 56.68
C ILE A 124 6.13 -7.42 55.30
N PRO A 125 7.35 -7.98 55.12
CA PRO A 125 7.82 -8.38 53.80
C PRO A 125 6.94 -9.42 53.08
N LYS A 126 6.34 -10.34 53.84
CA LYS A 126 5.42 -11.32 53.30
C LYS A 126 4.13 -10.64 52.75
N ALA A 127 3.56 -9.71 53.53
CA ALA A 127 2.41 -8.95 53.08
C ALA A 127 2.73 -8.04 51.86
N GLN A 128 3.93 -7.42 51.88
CA GLN A 128 4.44 -6.65 50.74
C GLN A 128 4.55 -7.49 49.46
N ALA A 129 5.13 -8.72 49.57
CA ALA A 129 5.24 -9.63 48.45
C ALA A 129 3.84 -10.03 47.93
N ALA A 130 2.86 -10.28 48.81
CA ALA A 130 1.49 -10.58 48.42
C ALA A 130 0.79 -9.40 47.73
N ALA A 131 1.03 -8.16 48.19
CA ALA A 131 0.51 -6.96 47.54
C ALA A 131 1.13 -6.73 46.15
N GLU A 132 2.44 -6.94 46.03
CA GLU A 132 3.14 -6.84 44.75
C GLU A 132 2.69 -7.93 43.75
N GLU A 133 2.46 -9.16 44.23
CA GLU A 133 1.88 -10.24 43.42
C GLU A 133 0.48 -9.85 42.90
N ALA A 134 -0.38 -9.30 43.74
CA ALA A 134 -1.70 -8.87 43.34
C ALA A 134 -1.64 -7.72 42.29
N LYS A 135 -0.71 -6.79 42.47
CA LYS A 135 -0.45 -5.71 41.50
C LYS A 135 0.05 -6.25 40.15
N GLN A 136 0.97 -7.22 40.20
CA GLN A 136 1.47 -7.86 38.98
C GLN A 136 0.35 -8.60 38.22
N ARG A 137 -0.53 -9.29 38.92
CA ARG A 137 -1.71 -9.95 38.32
C ARG A 137 -2.62 -8.97 37.62
N LEU A 138 -2.89 -7.81 38.25
CA LEU A 138 -3.66 -6.72 37.64
C LEU A 138 -3.01 -6.21 36.35
N THR A 139 -1.70 -5.94 36.37
CA THR A 139 -0.95 -5.44 35.23
C THR A 139 -0.89 -6.47 34.11
N LEU A 140 -0.65 -7.76 34.45
CA LEU A 140 -0.60 -8.85 33.50
C LEU A 140 -1.95 -9.00 32.78
N ARG A 141 -3.05 -9.00 33.54
CA ARG A 141 -4.38 -9.17 32.96
C ARG A 141 -4.72 -8.04 31.99
N LYS A 142 -4.35 -6.79 32.35
CA LYS A 142 -4.52 -5.64 31.44
C LYS A 142 -3.75 -5.85 30.13
N ALA A 143 -2.50 -6.27 30.20
CA ALA A 143 -1.67 -6.53 29.01
C ALA A 143 -2.24 -7.72 28.18
N GLU A 144 -2.75 -8.76 28.81
CA GLU A 144 -3.40 -9.89 28.12
C GLU A 144 -4.66 -9.42 27.37
N MET A 145 -5.50 -8.59 27.98
CA MET A 145 -6.69 -8.04 27.34
C MET A 145 -6.34 -7.19 26.11
N GLU A 146 -5.34 -6.32 26.22
CA GLU A 146 -4.84 -5.53 25.11
C GLU A 146 -4.29 -6.43 23.98
N ALA A 147 -3.58 -7.50 24.32
CA ALA A 147 -3.06 -8.46 23.36
C ALA A 147 -4.18 -9.26 22.66
N GLU A 148 -5.20 -9.69 23.39
CA GLU A 148 -6.37 -10.39 22.86
C GLU A 148 -7.11 -9.50 21.85
N ILE A 149 -7.36 -8.22 22.20
CA ILE A 149 -8.02 -7.25 21.29
C ILE A 149 -7.18 -7.03 20.02
N ASN A 150 -5.86 -6.81 20.17
CA ASN A 150 -4.97 -6.60 19.03
C ASN A 150 -4.90 -7.82 18.11
N ALA A 151 -4.89 -9.03 18.66
CA ALA A 151 -4.93 -10.28 17.89
C ALA A 151 -6.25 -10.40 17.10
N GLU A 152 -7.37 -10.05 17.72
CA GLU A 152 -8.68 -10.05 17.05
C GLU A 152 -8.74 -9.00 15.93
N ILE A 153 -8.23 -7.78 16.16
CA ILE A 153 -8.12 -6.73 15.13
C ILE A 153 -7.29 -7.22 13.94
N SER A 154 -6.13 -7.82 14.20
CA SER A 154 -5.25 -8.35 13.14
C SER A 154 -5.94 -9.43 12.32
N LYS A 155 -6.65 -10.34 12.97
CA LYS A 155 -7.44 -11.38 12.30
C LYS A 155 -8.52 -10.77 11.41
N ARG A 156 -9.32 -9.82 11.93
CA ARG A 156 -10.39 -9.16 11.18
C ARG A 156 -9.87 -8.35 10.00
N ARG A 157 -8.71 -7.68 10.15
CA ARG A 157 -8.05 -6.97 9.05
C ARG A 157 -7.59 -7.91 7.94
N THR A 158 -7.04 -9.07 8.29
CA THR A 158 -6.63 -10.09 7.31
C THR A 158 -7.84 -10.64 6.55
N GLU A 159 -8.92 -10.96 7.24
CA GLU A 159 -10.17 -11.42 6.63
C GLU A 159 -10.77 -10.35 5.69
N LEU A 160 -10.78 -9.09 6.13
CA LEU A 160 -11.27 -7.96 5.33
C LEU A 160 -10.45 -7.80 4.03
N ASN A 161 -9.12 -7.86 4.12
CA ASN A 161 -8.24 -7.75 2.96
C ASN A 161 -8.47 -8.91 1.97
N SER A 162 -8.57 -10.13 2.45
CA SER A 162 -8.87 -11.30 1.62
C SER A 162 -10.22 -11.17 0.89
N LEU A 163 -11.24 -10.67 1.59
CA LEU A 163 -12.55 -10.41 0.99
C LEU A 163 -12.48 -9.29 -0.07
N LYS A 164 -11.72 -8.22 0.19
CA LYS A 164 -11.51 -7.13 -0.79
C LYS A 164 -10.80 -7.64 -2.05
N GLU A 165 -9.77 -8.46 -1.91
CA GLU A 165 -9.09 -9.09 -3.04
C GLU A 165 -10.03 -10.01 -3.84
N THR A 166 -10.85 -10.81 -3.15
CA THR A 166 -11.83 -11.68 -3.79
C THR A 166 -12.88 -10.88 -4.56
N LEU A 167 -13.36 -9.77 -4.00
CA LEU A 167 -14.31 -8.86 -4.66
C LEU A 167 -13.67 -8.18 -5.88
N ALA A 168 -12.42 -7.72 -5.77
CA ALA A 168 -11.69 -7.12 -6.89
C ALA A 168 -11.50 -8.13 -8.03
N ALA A 169 -11.08 -9.37 -7.72
CA ALA A 169 -10.95 -10.43 -8.71
C ALA A 169 -12.30 -10.82 -9.35
N GLY A 170 -13.38 -10.80 -8.56
CA GLY A 170 -14.75 -11.01 -9.07
C GLY A 170 -15.19 -9.90 -10.01
N GLY A 171 -14.96 -8.64 -9.63
CA GLY A 171 -15.24 -7.46 -10.45
C GLY A 171 -14.46 -7.46 -11.76
N ASP A 172 -13.17 -7.82 -11.72
CA ASP A 172 -12.34 -7.95 -12.92
C ASP A 172 -12.86 -9.06 -13.86
N ARG A 173 -13.32 -10.18 -13.32
CA ARG A 173 -13.99 -11.24 -14.12
C ARG A 173 -15.24 -10.73 -14.80
N VAL A 174 -16.10 -9.99 -14.10
CA VAL A 174 -17.30 -9.40 -14.67
C VAL A 174 -16.95 -8.39 -15.76
N THR A 175 -15.97 -7.52 -15.54
CA THR A 175 -15.51 -6.55 -16.54
C THR A 175 -14.95 -7.22 -17.80
N ARG A 176 -14.25 -8.35 -17.65
CA ARG A 176 -13.71 -9.14 -18.76
C ARG A 176 -14.75 -9.96 -19.53
N THR A 177 -15.98 -10.08 -19.01
CA THR A 177 -17.07 -10.71 -19.81
C THR A 177 -17.51 -9.86 -20.97
N GLU A 178 -17.27 -8.54 -20.93
CA GLU A 178 -17.52 -7.61 -22.03
C GLU A 178 -16.18 -7.17 -22.66
N LEU A 179 -15.84 -7.78 -23.80
CA LEU A 179 -14.65 -7.43 -24.58
C LEU A 179 -14.94 -6.20 -25.43
N LYS A 180 -14.27 -5.09 -25.12
CA LYS A 180 -14.36 -3.83 -25.87
C LYS A 180 -13.11 -3.65 -26.74
N SER A 181 -13.30 -3.04 -27.91
CA SER A 181 -12.17 -2.65 -28.75
C SER A 181 -11.29 -1.61 -28.04
N PRO A 182 -9.95 -1.80 -27.96
CA PRO A 182 -9.05 -0.83 -27.39
C PRO A 182 -8.83 0.42 -28.26
N VAL A 183 -9.22 0.33 -29.54
CA VAL A 183 -9.05 1.40 -30.54
C VAL A 183 -10.32 1.64 -31.33
N ARG A 184 -10.49 2.88 -31.81
CA ARG A 184 -11.51 3.19 -32.82
C ARG A 184 -11.02 2.71 -34.17
N GLY A 185 -11.82 1.89 -34.88
CA GLY A 185 -11.38 1.33 -36.14
C GLY A 185 -12.49 0.63 -36.90
N THR A 186 -12.13 0.10 -38.06
CA THR A 186 -13.00 -0.72 -38.90
C THR A 186 -12.67 -2.19 -38.70
N VAL A 187 -13.69 -3.02 -38.49
CA VAL A 187 -13.47 -4.47 -38.36
C VAL A 187 -13.07 -5.02 -39.74
N LYS A 188 -11.87 -5.60 -39.79
CA LYS A 188 -11.33 -6.23 -41.01
C LYS A 188 -11.78 -7.68 -41.13
N GLN A 189 -11.69 -8.43 -40.03
CA GLN A 189 -12.05 -9.85 -40.01
C GLN A 189 -12.51 -10.27 -38.61
N ILE A 190 -13.54 -11.13 -38.58
CA ILE A 190 -14.01 -11.80 -37.36
C ILE A 190 -13.62 -13.28 -37.50
N TYR A 191 -12.89 -13.80 -36.52
CA TYR A 191 -12.42 -15.19 -36.52
C TYR A 191 -13.44 -16.14 -35.87
N ILE A 192 -14.22 -15.64 -34.92
CA ILE A 192 -15.17 -16.42 -34.14
C ILE A 192 -16.60 -15.90 -34.41
N ASN A 193 -17.36 -16.66 -35.17
CA ASN A 193 -18.74 -16.31 -35.59
C ASN A 193 -19.81 -17.08 -34.81
N THR A 194 -19.44 -18.01 -33.93
CA THR A 194 -20.41 -18.90 -33.27
C THR A 194 -20.83 -18.29 -31.93
N VAL A 195 -22.10 -17.99 -31.78
CA VAL A 195 -22.70 -17.59 -30.52
C VAL A 195 -22.66 -18.77 -29.54
N GLY A 196 -22.18 -18.56 -28.33
CA GLY A 196 -21.98 -19.63 -27.35
C GLY A 196 -20.67 -20.40 -27.51
N GLY A 197 -19.79 -20.02 -28.44
CA GLY A 197 -18.45 -20.57 -28.58
C GLY A 197 -17.56 -20.24 -27.40
N VAL A 198 -16.61 -21.14 -27.06
CA VAL A 198 -15.62 -20.93 -26.02
C VAL A 198 -14.36 -20.36 -26.64
N VAL A 199 -13.90 -19.22 -26.12
CA VAL A 199 -12.66 -18.54 -26.52
C VAL A 199 -11.57 -18.83 -25.52
N LYS A 200 -10.40 -19.26 -25.97
CA LYS A 200 -9.25 -19.49 -25.11
C LYS A 200 -8.52 -18.17 -24.81
N PRO A 201 -7.88 -18.03 -23.65
CA PRO A 201 -7.01 -16.88 -23.37
C PRO A 201 -5.91 -16.75 -24.43
N GLY A 202 -5.75 -15.55 -25.01
CA GLY A 202 -4.78 -15.28 -26.07
C GLY A 202 -5.25 -15.60 -27.50
N GLU A 203 -6.47 -16.11 -27.69
CA GLU A 203 -7.03 -16.37 -29.00
C GLU A 203 -7.56 -15.08 -29.65
N ALA A 204 -7.25 -14.86 -30.92
CA ALA A 204 -7.71 -13.70 -31.66
C ALA A 204 -9.20 -13.84 -32.01
N ILE A 205 -10.02 -12.90 -31.58
CA ILE A 205 -11.46 -12.87 -31.83
C ILE A 205 -11.78 -12.12 -33.10
N MET A 206 -11.17 -10.96 -33.31
CA MET A 206 -11.36 -10.12 -34.48
C MET A 206 -10.12 -9.25 -34.73
N GLU A 207 -9.97 -8.83 -35.99
CA GLU A 207 -8.93 -7.90 -36.40
C GLU A 207 -9.57 -6.53 -36.70
N ILE A 208 -9.08 -5.49 -36.05
CA ILE A 208 -9.56 -4.12 -36.19
C ILE A 208 -8.45 -3.27 -36.76
N VAL A 209 -8.73 -2.59 -37.86
CA VAL A 209 -7.81 -1.60 -38.44
C VAL A 209 -8.12 -0.24 -37.79
N PRO A 210 -7.15 0.35 -37.07
CA PRO A 210 -7.36 1.66 -36.43
C PRO A 210 -7.63 2.74 -37.47
N LEU A 211 -8.49 3.69 -37.14
CA LEU A 211 -8.72 4.92 -37.90
C LEU A 211 -7.86 6.02 -37.28
N ASP A 212 -6.56 5.96 -37.54
CA ASP A 212 -5.63 6.99 -37.09
C ASP A 212 -5.74 8.25 -37.93
N ASP A 213 -5.47 9.42 -37.34
CA ASP A 213 -5.47 10.70 -38.05
C ASP A 213 -4.28 10.86 -39.01
N THR A 214 -3.30 9.95 -38.94
CA THR A 214 -2.10 9.93 -39.75
C THR A 214 -1.87 8.54 -40.35
N LEU A 215 -1.32 8.48 -41.54
CA LEU A 215 -1.02 7.21 -42.22
C LEU A 215 0.49 6.96 -42.19
N LEU A 216 0.87 5.70 -41.96
CA LEU A 216 2.24 5.23 -42.09
C LEU A 216 2.41 4.57 -43.48
N VAL A 217 3.25 5.17 -44.33
CA VAL A 217 3.54 4.66 -45.67
C VAL A 217 4.90 3.98 -45.66
N GLU A 218 4.92 2.73 -46.09
CA GLU A 218 6.16 1.97 -46.29
C GLU A 218 6.61 2.08 -47.73
N ALA A 219 7.78 2.67 -47.96
CA ALA A 219 8.38 2.82 -49.27
C ALA A 219 9.67 2.03 -49.38
N ARG A 220 9.93 1.49 -50.56
CA ARG A 220 11.16 0.77 -50.87
C ARG A 220 12.14 1.69 -51.59
N VAL A 221 13.35 1.82 -51.06
CA VAL A 221 14.41 2.68 -51.62
C VAL A 221 15.61 1.84 -51.99
N ARG A 222 16.18 2.11 -53.17
CA ARG A 222 17.36 1.40 -53.65
C ARG A 222 18.61 1.76 -52.82
N PRO A 223 19.54 0.82 -52.63
CA PRO A 223 20.77 1.08 -51.89
C PRO A 223 21.59 2.28 -52.39
N ALA A 224 21.52 2.58 -53.67
CA ALA A 224 22.21 3.74 -54.26
C ALA A 224 21.66 5.10 -53.82
N ASP A 225 20.40 5.14 -53.40
CA ASP A 225 19.67 6.40 -53.07
C ASP A 225 19.59 6.63 -51.54
N VAL A 226 19.87 5.62 -50.72
CA VAL A 226 19.71 5.70 -49.24
C VAL A 226 20.69 6.68 -48.60
N ALA A 227 21.87 6.91 -49.17
CA ALA A 227 22.90 7.81 -48.63
C ALA A 227 22.45 9.27 -48.52
N PHE A 228 21.39 9.65 -49.23
CA PHE A 228 20.83 11.01 -49.24
C PHE A 228 19.61 11.16 -48.30
N LEU A 229 19.23 10.08 -47.60
CA LEU A 229 18.06 10.07 -46.74
C LEU A 229 18.46 10.16 -45.29
N HIS A 230 17.70 10.95 -44.54
CA HIS A 230 17.83 11.06 -43.09
C HIS A 230 16.43 11.33 -42.44
N PRO A 231 16.19 10.83 -41.25
CA PRO A 231 14.93 11.09 -40.55
C PRO A 231 14.63 12.60 -40.42
N GLY A 232 13.37 12.98 -40.53
CA GLY A 232 12.91 14.36 -40.50
C GLY A 232 12.88 15.08 -41.87
N GLN A 233 13.27 14.42 -42.95
CA GLN A 233 13.11 14.98 -44.32
C GLN A 233 11.63 15.03 -44.70
N LYS A 234 11.26 16.11 -45.39
CA LYS A 234 9.93 16.25 -45.97
C LYS A 234 9.75 15.33 -47.17
N ALA A 235 8.59 14.72 -47.27
CA ALA A 235 8.21 13.87 -48.37
C ALA A 235 6.80 14.22 -48.87
N MET A 236 6.54 13.89 -50.13
CA MET A 236 5.22 14.00 -50.74
C MET A 236 4.75 12.60 -51.09
N VAL A 237 3.63 12.21 -50.50
CA VAL A 237 3.02 10.90 -50.79
C VAL A 237 1.94 11.08 -51.85
N LYS A 238 2.13 10.43 -52.99
CA LYS A 238 1.21 10.39 -54.10
C LYS A 238 0.46 9.07 -54.08
N ILE A 239 -0.84 9.09 -54.13
CA ILE A 239 -1.69 7.89 -54.05
C ILE A 239 -2.08 7.48 -55.44
N SER A 240 -1.75 6.26 -55.86
CA SER A 240 -1.96 5.80 -57.25
C SER A 240 -3.44 5.75 -57.64
N ALA A 241 -4.38 5.67 -56.68
CA ALA A 241 -5.80 5.67 -56.92
C ALA A 241 -6.36 7.07 -57.31
N TYR A 242 -5.62 8.15 -57.05
CA TYR A 242 -6.02 9.54 -57.34
C TYR A 242 -4.98 10.19 -58.27
N ASP A 243 -5.44 10.89 -59.29
CA ASP A 243 -4.54 11.62 -60.19
C ASP A 243 -3.87 12.79 -59.42
N PHE A 244 -2.53 12.70 -59.27
CA PHE A 244 -1.78 13.69 -58.53
C PHE A 244 -1.90 15.09 -59.14
N SER A 245 -2.05 15.21 -60.47
CA SER A 245 -2.17 16.49 -61.17
C SER A 245 -3.44 17.24 -60.83
N ILE A 246 -4.48 16.53 -60.39
CA ILE A 246 -5.83 17.05 -60.04
C ILE A 246 -5.95 17.18 -58.52
N TYR A 247 -5.64 16.15 -57.81
CA TYR A 247 -5.94 16.00 -56.39
C TYR A 247 -4.75 16.32 -55.48
N GLY A 248 -3.54 16.45 -56.04
CA GLY A 248 -2.33 16.67 -55.25
C GLY A 248 -1.87 15.42 -54.48
N GLY A 249 -1.04 15.63 -53.49
CA GLY A 249 -0.53 14.57 -52.61
C GLY A 249 -0.61 14.97 -51.13
N LEU A 250 -0.24 14.05 -50.24
CA LEU A 250 -0.16 14.29 -48.82
C LEU A 250 1.28 14.70 -48.44
N GLU A 251 1.39 15.78 -47.69
CA GLU A 251 2.64 16.12 -47.03
C GLU A 251 2.92 15.11 -45.93
N ALA A 252 4.19 14.72 -45.86
CA ALA A 252 4.66 13.69 -44.93
C ALA A 252 6.08 13.95 -44.52
N ASP A 253 6.50 13.34 -43.44
CA ASP A 253 7.87 13.36 -42.95
C ASP A 253 8.45 11.95 -42.91
N LEU A 254 9.72 11.86 -43.27
CA LEU A 254 10.49 10.62 -43.17
C LEU A 254 10.75 10.31 -41.71
N GLU A 255 10.11 9.25 -41.20
CA GLU A 255 10.22 8.88 -39.78
C GLU A 255 11.38 7.93 -39.51
N GLN A 256 11.49 6.90 -40.29
CA GLN A 256 12.50 5.85 -40.07
C GLN A 256 13.01 5.26 -41.37
N ILE A 257 14.29 4.88 -41.35
CA ILE A 257 14.95 4.10 -42.40
C ILE A 257 15.39 2.79 -41.76
N SER A 258 15.21 1.65 -42.45
CA SER A 258 15.70 0.37 -41.94
C SER A 258 17.23 0.40 -41.80
N ALA A 259 17.75 -0.25 -40.74
CA ALA A 259 19.18 -0.31 -40.47
C ALA A 259 19.95 -1.16 -41.49
N ASP A 260 19.25 -2.07 -42.17
CA ASP A 260 19.84 -2.99 -43.11
C ASP A 260 18.92 -3.18 -44.34
N THR A 261 19.46 -3.71 -45.41
CA THR A 261 18.74 -4.05 -46.63
C THR A 261 17.87 -5.28 -46.40
N ILE A 262 16.71 -5.28 -47.05
CA ILE A 262 15.77 -6.41 -47.09
C ILE A 262 15.79 -6.97 -48.53
N GLU A 263 15.88 -8.29 -48.67
CA GLU A 263 15.79 -8.97 -49.95
C GLU A 263 14.34 -9.23 -50.33
N ASP A 264 13.92 -8.85 -51.52
CA ASP A 264 12.63 -9.19 -52.10
C ASP A 264 12.62 -10.62 -52.68
N LYS A 265 11.45 -11.16 -52.90
CA LYS A 265 11.23 -12.49 -53.53
C LYS A 265 11.91 -12.65 -54.88
N ARG A 266 12.40 -11.57 -55.49
CA ARG A 266 13.15 -11.54 -56.77
C ARG A 266 14.65 -11.47 -56.61
N GLY A 267 15.18 -11.45 -55.37
CA GLY A 267 16.60 -11.29 -55.11
C GLY A 267 17.10 -9.85 -55.13
N GLU A 268 16.23 -8.86 -55.20
CA GLU A 268 16.61 -7.44 -55.20
C GLU A 268 16.69 -6.91 -53.74
N PHE A 269 17.77 -6.19 -53.44
CA PHE A 269 17.99 -5.56 -52.15
C PHE A 269 17.43 -4.14 -52.09
N PHE A 270 16.68 -3.80 -51.05
CA PHE A 270 16.17 -2.47 -50.82
C PHE A 270 16.17 -2.11 -49.34
N TYR A 271 16.16 -0.80 -49.04
CA TYR A 271 15.90 -0.28 -47.72
C TYR A 271 14.42 0.00 -47.55
N LEU A 272 13.84 -0.42 -46.41
CA LEU A 272 12.47 -0.08 -46.06
C LEU A 272 12.46 1.27 -45.35
N VAL A 273 11.71 2.21 -45.89
CA VAL A 273 11.59 3.56 -45.37
C VAL A 273 10.16 3.79 -44.94
N LYS A 274 9.98 4.30 -43.72
CA LYS A 274 8.67 4.64 -43.15
C LYS A 274 8.48 6.14 -43.21
N VAL A 275 7.38 6.56 -43.80
CA VAL A 275 7.00 7.96 -43.99
C VAL A 275 5.64 8.17 -43.37
N ARG A 276 5.54 9.11 -42.44
CA ARG A 276 4.30 9.45 -41.76
C ARG A 276 3.64 10.66 -42.40
N THR A 277 2.39 10.52 -42.79
CA THR A 277 1.60 11.63 -43.35
C THR A 277 1.06 12.52 -42.24
N HIS A 278 0.85 13.80 -42.55
CA HIS A 278 0.25 14.74 -41.60
C HIS A 278 -1.27 14.60 -41.53
N LYS A 279 -1.90 14.01 -42.57
CA LYS A 279 -3.35 13.84 -42.69
C LYS A 279 -3.64 12.45 -43.28
N ASN A 280 -4.85 11.96 -43.02
CA ASN A 280 -5.34 10.67 -43.52
C ASN A 280 -6.28 10.78 -44.74
N ALA A 281 -6.52 11.99 -45.22
CA ALA A 281 -7.39 12.24 -46.38
C ALA A 281 -6.85 13.37 -47.25
N ILE A 282 -7.11 13.32 -48.55
CA ILE A 282 -6.83 14.40 -49.50
C ILE A 282 -8.05 15.32 -49.52
N SER A 283 -7.84 16.63 -49.33
CA SER A 283 -8.91 17.63 -49.41
C SER A 283 -8.96 18.24 -50.81
N TYR A 284 -10.05 18.03 -51.52
CA TYR A 284 -10.28 18.62 -52.84
C TYR A 284 -11.65 19.26 -52.92
N ARG A 285 -11.74 20.56 -53.26
CA ARG A 285 -13.01 21.32 -53.45
C ARG A 285 -14.06 21.11 -52.34
N LYS A 286 -13.70 21.06 -51.09
CA LYS A 286 -14.52 20.77 -49.89
C LYS A 286 -14.93 19.30 -49.68
N GLU A 287 -14.49 18.39 -50.52
CA GLU A 287 -14.67 16.97 -50.31
C GLU A 287 -13.39 16.40 -49.68
N GLN A 288 -13.56 15.52 -48.73
CA GLN A 288 -12.44 14.74 -48.14
C GLN A 288 -12.44 13.36 -48.80
N LEU A 289 -11.37 13.05 -49.51
CA LEU A 289 -11.15 11.75 -50.12
C LEU A 289 -10.39 10.87 -49.14
N PRO A 290 -11.03 9.91 -48.47
CA PRO A 290 -10.39 9.07 -47.47
C PRO A 290 -9.41 8.12 -48.13
N ILE A 291 -8.27 7.93 -47.48
CA ILE A 291 -7.25 6.96 -47.93
C ILE A 291 -7.41 5.71 -47.07
N ILE A 292 -7.54 4.59 -47.76
CA ILE A 292 -7.76 3.29 -47.12
C ILE A 292 -6.41 2.56 -47.02
N PRO A 293 -6.08 1.96 -45.87
CA PRO A 293 -4.90 1.10 -45.74
C PRO A 293 -4.85 0.02 -46.83
N GLY A 294 -3.68 -0.19 -47.43
CA GLY A 294 -3.50 -1.12 -48.56
C GLY A 294 -3.49 -0.45 -49.94
N MET A 295 -3.75 0.85 -50.03
CA MET A 295 -3.58 1.60 -51.28
C MET A 295 -2.07 1.68 -51.68
N VAL A 296 -1.79 1.54 -52.99
CA VAL A 296 -0.44 1.70 -53.52
C VAL A 296 -0.11 3.19 -53.63
N THR A 297 1.09 3.56 -53.18
CA THR A 297 1.57 4.93 -53.16
C THR A 297 2.94 5.08 -53.75
N THR A 298 3.23 6.25 -54.30
CA THR A 298 4.58 6.69 -54.67
C THR A 298 5.03 7.80 -53.72
N VAL A 299 6.25 7.69 -53.20
CA VAL A 299 6.77 8.67 -52.23
C VAL A 299 7.95 9.42 -52.88
N ASP A 300 7.81 10.73 -52.96
CA ASP A 300 8.87 11.62 -53.38
C ASP A 300 9.51 12.25 -52.12
N ILE A 301 10.74 11.90 -51.84
CA ILE A 301 11.48 12.42 -50.67
C ILE A 301 12.37 13.60 -51.16
N LEU A 302 12.23 14.73 -50.45
CA LEU A 302 12.97 15.95 -50.79
C LEU A 302 14.38 15.90 -50.20
N THR A 303 15.37 15.62 -51.04
CA THR A 303 16.78 15.43 -50.62
C THR A 303 17.62 16.72 -50.63
N GLY A 304 17.03 17.86 -51.02
CA GLY A 304 17.70 19.15 -50.97
C GLY A 304 17.35 20.04 -52.18
N LYS A 305 17.89 21.25 -52.17
CA LYS A 305 17.75 22.22 -53.26
C LYS A 305 19.10 22.34 -53.98
N LYS A 306 19.10 22.30 -55.31
CA LYS A 306 20.28 22.54 -56.15
C LYS A 306 20.03 23.80 -56.99
N THR A 307 21.10 24.57 -57.24
CA THR A 307 20.98 25.71 -58.15
C THR A 307 20.97 25.23 -59.60
N VAL A 308 20.35 26.00 -60.49
CA VAL A 308 20.32 25.73 -61.93
C VAL A 308 21.75 25.66 -62.50
N LEU A 309 22.65 26.47 -61.95
CA LEU A 309 24.04 26.52 -62.32
C LEU A 309 24.78 25.21 -62.02
N ASP A 310 24.51 24.64 -60.82
CA ASP A 310 25.08 23.33 -60.40
C ASP A 310 24.63 22.20 -61.34
N TYR A 311 23.37 22.29 -61.84
CA TYR A 311 22.82 21.28 -62.73
C TYR A 311 23.52 21.30 -64.10
N ILE A 312 23.82 22.52 -64.66
CA ILE A 312 24.50 22.70 -65.97
C ILE A 312 26.00 22.41 -65.88
N LEU A 313 26.66 22.75 -64.75
CA LEU A 313 28.09 22.55 -64.57
C LEU A 313 28.46 21.12 -64.16
N LYS A 314 27.55 20.35 -63.56
CA LYS A 314 27.80 19.00 -63.06
C LYS A 314 28.36 18.03 -64.11
N PRO A 315 27.84 17.94 -65.36
CA PRO A 315 28.41 17.07 -66.38
C PRO A 315 29.83 17.49 -66.80
N ILE A 316 30.10 18.80 -66.86
CA ILE A 316 31.43 19.36 -67.24
C ILE A 316 32.46 19.08 -66.13
N LEU A 317 32.09 19.26 -64.84
CA LEU A 317 32.95 18.94 -63.72
C LEU A 317 33.22 17.44 -63.58
N LYS A 318 32.22 16.60 -63.85
CA LYS A 318 32.36 15.14 -63.86
C LYS A 318 33.26 14.63 -65.01
N ALA A 319 33.16 15.22 -66.23
CA ALA A 319 34.04 14.96 -67.35
C ALA A 319 35.49 15.37 -67.05
N ARG A 320 35.73 16.51 -66.43
CA ARG A 320 37.06 16.96 -65.99
C ARG A 320 37.70 16.02 -64.94
N GLN A 321 36.91 15.56 -63.94
CA GLN A 321 37.42 14.63 -62.93
C GLN A 321 37.73 13.26 -63.41
N ASN A 322 37.00 12.76 -64.42
CA ASN A 322 37.26 11.44 -65.05
C ASN A 322 38.32 11.46 -66.10
N ALA A 323 38.47 12.60 -66.85
CA ALA A 323 39.47 12.73 -67.89
C ALA A 323 40.92 12.98 -67.37
N LEU A 324 41.07 13.40 -66.09
CA LEU A 324 42.35 13.66 -65.45
C LEU A 324 42.88 12.55 -64.54
N ARG A 325 42.19 11.42 -64.44
CA ARG A 325 42.66 10.24 -63.72
C ARG A 325 42.94 9.13 -64.66
N GLU A 326 44.18 9.05 -65.08
CA GLU A 326 44.77 7.79 -65.53
C GLU A 326 44.98 6.87 -64.35
N ARG A 327 44.75 5.62 -64.58
CA ARG A 327 44.89 4.55 -63.59
C ARG A 327 46.36 4.33 -63.32
#